data_db5bbbe7cb6fb5761ca0a57d96144935
#
_entry.id   db5bbbe7cb6fb5761ca0a57d96144935
#
_cell.length_a   1.000
_cell.length_b   1.000
_cell.length_c   1.000
_cell.angle_alpha   90.00
_cell.angle_beta   90.00
_cell.angle_gamma   90.00
#
_symmetry.space_group_name_H-M   'P 1'
#
loop_
_entity.id
_entity.type
_entity.pdbx_description
1 polymer ?
#
loop_
_entity_poly.entity_id
_entity_poly.type
_entity_poly.pdbx_seq_one_letter_code
_entity_poly.pdbx_strand_id
1 'polypeptide(L)'
;MILIIYAHPYPQHSHANKRMLDHIGTLEGIEIRSLYELYPDFNIDIAAEQAALDRADLVVWQHPMQWYSTPPLLKLWIDKVLAHGWAYGHGARALKGKSLLWAVTTGGGDQHFDIGSHPGFDV
;
A
#
# COMPACT_ATOMS: atom_id res chain seq x y z
N MET A 1 2.22 -16.72 2.54
CA MET A 1 1.59 -15.98 1.40
C MET A 1 1.95 -14.51 1.53
N ILE A 2 2.25 -13.89 0.42
CA ILE A 2 2.58 -12.47 0.35
C ILE A 2 1.35 -11.72 -0.14
N LEU A 3 0.92 -10.72 0.61
CA LEU A 3 -0.20 -9.85 0.23
C LEU A 3 0.33 -8.49 -0.19
N ILE A 4 0.03 -8.08 -1.40
CA ILE A 4 0.39 -6.76 -1.91
C ILE A 4 -0.86 -5.89 -1.92
N ILE A 5 -0.84 -4.84 -1.10
CA ILE A 5 -1.86 -3.80 -1.11
C ILE A 5 -1.35 -2.70 -2.04
N TYR A 6 -1.90 -2.68 -3.23
CA TYR A 6 -1.50 -1.75 -4.28
C TYR A 6 -2.46 -0.57 -4.32
N ALA A 7 -1.93 0.63 -4.17
CA ALA A 7 -2.75 1.85 -4.14
C ALA A 7 -2.16 2.90 -5.08
N HIS A 8 -2.56 2.86 -6.34
CA HIS A 8 -2.22 3.88 -7.33
C HIS A 8 -3.49 4.54 -7.83
N PRO A 9 -3.68 5.87 -7.62
CA PRO A 9 -4.91 6.56 -8.05
C PRO A 9 -5.12 6.54 -9.56
N TYR A 10 -4.04 6.47 -10.32
CA TYR A 10 -4.08 6.44 -11.79
C TYR A 10 -3.26 5.25 -12.29
N PRO A 11 -3.72 4.01 -12.06
CA PRO A 11 -2.90 2.82 -12.35
C PRO A 11 -2.51 2.68 -13.82
N GLN A 12 -3.36 3.16 -14.74
CA GLN A 12 -3.08 3.12 -16.18
C GLN A 12 -1.94 4.05 -16.61
N HIS A 13 -1.55 5.01 -15.77
CA HIS A 13 -0.48 5.96 -16.06
C HIS A 13 0.84 5.60 -15.38
N SER A 14 0.88 4.51 -14.62
CA SER A 14 2.07 4.12 -13.87
C SER A 14 2.80 2.96 -14.56
N HIS A 15 3.85 3.26 -15.29
CA HIS A 15 4.64 2.22 -15.95
C HIS A 15 5.48 1.39 -14.97
N ALA A 16 6.08 2.05 -13.97
CA ALA A 16 6.93 1.35 -13.00
C ALA A 16 6.14 0.38 -12.13
N ASN A 17 5.01 0.83 -11.57
CA ASN A 17 4.17 -0.02 -10.74
C ASN A 17 3.55 -1.15 -11.56
N LYS A 18 3.09 -0.86 -12.77
CA LYS A 18 2.51 -1.87 -13.64
C LYS A 18 3.52 -2.97 -13.99
N ARG A 19 4.76 -2.59 -14.32
CA ARG A 19 5.81 -3.57 -14.60
C ARG A 19 6.09 -4.47 -13.42
N MET A 20 6.17 -3.90 -12.22
CA MET A 20 6.36 -4.68 -11.00
C MET A 20 5.23 -5.68 -10.80
N LEU A 21 3.98 -5.24 -10.91
CA LEU A 21 2.81 -6.10 -10.74
C LEU A 21 2.73 -7.18 -11.80
N ASP A 22 2.99 -6.86 -13.06
CA ASP A 22 2.98 -7.85 -14.14
C ASP A 22 4.02 -8.94 -13.90
N HIS A 23 5.20 -8.55 -13.41
CA HIS A 23 6.27 -9.51 -13.13
C HIS A 23 5.93 -10.43 -11.96
N ILE A 24 5.52 -9.87 -10.82
CA ILE A 24 5.25 -10.65 -9.61
C ILE A 24 3.90 -11.36 -9.64
N GLY A 25 2.95 -10.90 -10.43
CA GLY A 25 1.65 -11.54 -10.58
C GLY A 25 1.72 -12.94 -11.20
N THR A 26 2.86 -13.31 -11.79
CA THR A 26 3.10 -14.65 -12.31
C THR A 26 3.61 -15.63 -11.27
N LEU A 27 3.94 -15.15 -10.07
CA LEU A 27 4.52 -15.97 -9.01
C LEU A 27 3.43 -16.55 -8.11
N GLU A 28 3.61 -17.79 -7.68
CA GLU A 28 2.71 -18.44 -6.75
C GLU A 28 2.88 -17.87 -5.34
N GLY A 29 1.81 -17.94 -4.53
CA GLY A 29 1.84 -17.49 -3.16
C GLY A 29 1.75 -15.98 -2.99
N ILE A 30 1.34 -15.26 -4.03
CA ILE A 30 1.16 -13.82 -3.99
C ILE A 30 -0.28 -13.46 -4.32
N GLU A 31 -0.89 -12.64 -3.48
CA GLU A 31 -2.19 -12.03 -3.74
C GLU A 31 -2.02 -10.52 -3.88
N ILE A 32 -2.58 -9.94 -4.93
CA ILE A 32 -2.52 -8.51 -5.18
C ILE A 32 -3.93 -7.94 -5.02
N ARG A 33 -4.07 -6.91 -4.20
CA ARG A 33 -5.32 -6.18 -4.01
C ARG A 33 -5.12 -4.74 -4.43
N SER A 34 -5.64 -4.40 -5.59
CA SER A 34 -5.56 -3.05 -6.15
C SER A 34 -6.73 -2.23 -5.60
N LEU A 35 -6.46 -1.37 -4.63
CA LEU A 35 -7.50 -0.70 -3.85
C LEU A 35 -8.39 0.22 -4.70
N TYR A 36 -7.79 0.97 -5.63
CA TYR A 36 -8.56 1.88 -6.48
C TYR A 36 -9.43 1.16 -7.49
N GLU A 37 -9.10 -0.08 -7.84
CA GLU A 37 -9.95 -0.93 -8.69
C GLU A 37 -11.05 -1.62 -7.88
N LEU A 38 -10.71 -2.09 -6.67
CA LEU A 38 -11.67 -2.76 -5.79
C LEU A 38 -12.68 -1.80 -5.18
N TYR A 39 -12.23 -0.60 -4.84
CA TYR A 39 -13.04 0.37 -4.09
C TYR A 39 -13.02 1.74 -4.77
N PRO A 40 -13.58 1.87 -5.99
CA PRO A 40 -13.57 3.14 -6.70
C PRO A 40 -14.38 4.24 -5.99
N ASP A 41 -15.31 3.86 -5.13
CA ASP A 41 -16.13 4.75 -4.32
C ASP A 41 -15.61 4.94 -2.89
N PHE A 42 -14.42 4.39 -2.59
CA PHE A 42 -13.80 4.44 -1.26
C PHE A 42 -14.60 3.69 -0.18
N ASN A 43 -15.54 2.85 -0.56
CA ASN A 43 -16.30 2.04 0.39
C ASN A 43 -15.62 0.69 0.61
N ILE A 44 -14.63 0.67 1.48
CA ILE A 44 -13.78 -0.50 1.72
C ILE A 44 -14.56 -1.61 2.44
N ASP A 45 -14.48 -2.83 1.92
CA ASP A 45 -14.96 -4.03 2.59
C ASP A 45 -13.94 -4.47 3.64
N ILE A 46 -14.13 -4.01 4.86
CA ILE A 46 -13.20 -4.24 5.96
C ILE A 46 -12.99 -5.73 6.22
N ALA A 47 -14.05 -6.50 6.23
CA ALA A 47 -13.99 -7.94 6.51
C ALA A 47 -13.17 -8.67 5.43
N ALA A 48 -13.34 -8.31 4.16
CA ALA A 48 -12.58 -8.91 3.07
C ALA A 48 -11.09 -8.57 3.16
N GLU A 49 -10.77 -7.32 3.52
CA GLU A 49 -9.38 -6.90 3.68
C GLU A 49 -8.71 -7.58 4.89
N GLN A 50 -9.43 -7.68 5.99
CA GLN A 50 -8.93 -8.38 7.17
C GLN A 50 -8.71 -9.88 6.90
N ALA A 51 -9.61 -10.51 6.15
CA ALA A 51 -9.43 -11.91 5.76
C ALA A 51 -8.18 -12.11 4.89
N ALA A 52 -7.90 -11.18 3.97
CA ALA A 52 -6.68 -11.22 3.18
C ALA A 52 -5.43 -11.08 4.05
N LEU A 53 -5.46 -10.17 5.02
CA LEU A 53 -4.35 -10.01 5.97
C LEU A 53 -4.12 -11.26 6.81
N ASP A 54 -5.16 -11.95 7.22
CA ASP A 54 -5.03 -13.18 8.00
C ASP A 54 -4.23 -14.25 7.26
N ARG A 55 -4.37 -14.32 5.94
CA ARG A 55 -3.66 -15.30 5.11
C ARG A 55 -2.20 -14.95 4.88
N ALA A 56 -1.80 -13.71 5.14
CA ALA A 56 -0.48 -13.22 4.75
C ALA A 56 0.58 -13.40 5.84
N ASP A 57 1.79 -13.71 5.43
CA ASP A 57 2.98 -13.67 6.28
C ASP A 57 3.76 -12.37 6.10
N LEU A 58 3.77 -11.86 4.86
CA LEU A 58 4.35 -10.58 4.48
C LEU A 58 3.29 -9.73 3.82
N VAL A 59 3.15 -8.50 4.27
CA VAL A 59 2.27 -7.51 3.67
C VAL A 59 3.12 -6.43 3.01
N VAL A 60 2.84 -6.13 1.76
CA VAL A 60 3.54 -5.08 1.02
C VAL A 60 2.55 -3.96 0.74
N TRP A 61 2.87 -2.75 1.19
CA TRP A 61 2.17 -1.54 0.77
C TRP A 61 2.94 -0.95 -0.41
N GLN A 62 2.32 -0.96 -1.58
CA GLN A 62 2.93 -0.44 -2.81
C GLN A 62 2.09 0.70 -3.37
N HIS A 63 2.70 1.89 -3.47
CA HIS A 63 2.01 3.08 -3.94
C HIS A 63 3.00 4.11 -4.47
N PRO A 64 2.56 5.06 -5.33
CA PRO A 64 3.36 6.22 -5.64
C PRO A 64 3.35 7.19 -4.48
N MET A 65 4.39 8.01 -4.36
CA MET A 65 4.42 9.10 -3.40
C MET A 65 3.59 10.27 -3.94
N GLN A 66 2.68 10.79 -3.12
CA GLN A 66 1.88 11.98 -3.43
C GLN A 66 2.07 13.00 -2.33
N TRP A 67 2.65 14.15 -2.68
CA TRP A 67 2.95 15.19 -1.69
C TRP A 67 3.70 14.62 -0.48
N TYR A 68 4.71 13.77 -0.76
CA TYR A 68 5.54 13.11 0.25
C TYR A 68 4.75 12.26 1.24
N SER A 69 3.62 11.71 0.78
CA SER A 69 2.74 10.89 1.62
C SER A 69 2.08 9.77 0.80
N THR A 70 1.16 9.07 1.44
CA THR A 70 0.41 7.99 0.79
C THR A 70 -0.78 8.53 0.01
N PRO A 71 -1.26 7.80 -1.02
CA PRO A 71 -2.55 8.11 -1.62
C PRO A 71 -3.69 8.03 -0.58
N PRO A 72 -4.74 8.84 -0.73
CA PRO A 72 -5.81 8.91 0.27
C PRO A 72 -6.49 7.57 0.57
N LEU A 73 -6.71 6.75 -0.44
CA LEU A 73 -7.38 5.46 -0.24
C LEU A 73 -6.54 4.50 0.59
N LEU A 74 -5.20 4.55 0.46
CA LEU A 74 -4.34 3.73 1.32
C LEU A 74 -4.42 4.18 2.78
N LYS A 75 -4.44 5.48 3.02
CA LYS A 75 -4.58 5.99 4.39
C LYS A 75 -5.93 5.59 4.97
N LEU A 76 -6.99 5.67 4.19
CA LEU A 76 -8.32 5.21 4.62
C LEU A 76 -8.31 3.71 4.91
N TRP A 77 -7.65 2.91 4.08
CA TRP A 77 -7.49 1.48 4.30
C TRP A 77 -6.79 1.20 5.64
N ILE A 78 -5.70 1.92 5.92
CA ILE A 78 -4.97 1.79 7.19
C ILE A 78 -5.90 2.11 8.36
N ASP A 79 -6.64 3.22 8.28
CA ASP A 79 -7.49 3.68 9.36
C ASP A 79 -8.70 2.75 9.62
N LYS A 80 -9.25 2.14 8.57
CA LYS A 80 -10.46 1.32 8.69
C LYS A 80 -10.17 -0.16 8.89
N VAL A 81 -9.18 -0.70 8.19
CA VAL A 81 -8.87 -2.14 8.22
C VAL A 81 -8.06 -2.49 9.46
N LEU A 82 -7.06 -1.67 9.79
CA LEU A 82 -6.24 -1.89 10.98
C LEU A 82 -6.95 -1.32 12.22
N ALA A 83 -8.10 -1.91 12.53
CA ALA A 83 -8.99 -1.40 13.56
C ALA A 83 -8.48 -1.68 14.97
N HIS A 84 -8.85 -0.81 15.91
CA HIS A 84 -8.60 -1.03 17.33
C HIS A 84 -9.27 -2.31 17.82
N GLY A 85 -8.56 -3.10 18.61
CA GLY A 85 -9.03 -4.38 19.10
C GLY A 85 -8.77 -5.54 18.14
N TRP A 86 -8.52 -5.26 16.86
CA TRP A 86 -8.16 -6.26 15.87
C TRP A 86 -6.67 -6.19 15.54
N ALA A 87 -6.18 -5.03 15.12
CA ALA A 87 -4.78 -4.83 14.71
C ALA A 87 -3.90 -4.35 15.85
N TYR A 88 -4.45 -3.55 16.74
CA TYR A 88 -3.72 -2.97 17.88
C TYR A 88 -4.65 -2.80 19.07
N GLY A 89 -4.07 -2.48 20.22
CA GLY A 89 -4.79 -2.34 21.46
C GLY A 89 -4.73 -3.61 22.30
N HIS A 90 -5.36 -3.58 23.48
CA HIS A 90 -5.31 -4.68 24.43
C HIS A 90 -5.99 -5.93 23.86
N GLY A 91 -5.25 -7.04 23.82
CA GLY A 91 -5.76 -8.32 23.33
C GLY A 91 -5.73 -8.49 21.81
N ALA A 92 -5.35 -7.47 21.04
CA ALA A 92 -5.25 -7.59 19.59
C ALA A 92 -4.05 -8.46 19.19
N ARG A 93 -4.26 -9.41 18.25
CA ARG A 93 -3.24 -10.34 17.81
C ARG A 93 -3.21 -10.56 16.31
N ALA A 94 -4.06 -9.92 15.55
CA ALA A 94 -4.24 -10.22 14.13
C ALA A 94 -2.97 -10.05 13.30
N LEU A 95 -2.13 -9.07 13.64
CA LEU A 95 -0.88 -8.80 12.91
C LEU A 95 0.35 -9.47 13.52
N LYS A 96 0.20 -10.25 14.58
CA LYS A 96 1.33 -10.87 15.24
C LYS A 96 2.02 -11.86 14.29
N GLY A 97 3.36 -11.76 14.22
CA GLY A 97 4.18 -12.64 13.38
C GLY A 97 4.23 -12.25 11.92
N LYS A 98 3.57 -11.16 11.51
CA LYS A 98 3.60 -10.68 10.13
C LYS A 98 4.67 -9.62 9.94
N SER A 99 5.22 -9.58 8.72
CA SER A 99 6.19 -8.56 8.32
C SER A 99 5.53 -7.56 7.36
N LEU A 100 6.01 -6.32 7.38
CA LEU A 100 5.53 -5.26 6.49
C LEU A 100 6.69 -4.71 5.67
N LEU A 101 6.49 -4.59 4.37
CA LEU A 101 7.38 -3.89 3.46
C LEU A 101 6.63 -2.72 2.83
N TRP A 102 7.25 -1.55 2.87
CA TRP A 102 6.66 -0.34 2.29
C TRP A 102 7.43 0.00 1.01
N ALA A 103 6.80 -0.25 -0.15
CA ALA A 103 7.38 -0.03 -1.47
C ALA A 103 6.78 1.22 -2.10
N VAL A 104 7.59 2.27 -2.19
CA VAL A 104 7.15 3.59 -2.68
C VAL A 104 7.85 3.90 -3.99
N THR A 105 7.08 4.31 -5.00
CA THR A 105 7.62 4.83 -6.26
C THR A 105 7.50 6.34 -6.29
N THR A 106 8.42 7.01 -6.97
CA THR A 106 8.43 8.46 -7.10
C THR A 106 8.40 8.85 -8.57
N GLY A 107 7.73 9.95 -8.86
CA GLY A 107 7.64 10.47 -10.23
C GLY A 107 8.82 11.35 -10.62
N GLY A 108 9.68 11.74 -9.66
CA GLY A 108 10.85 12.58 -9.90
C GLY A 108 12.16 11.81 -9.77
N GLY A 109 13.23 12.38 -10.30
CA GLY A 109 14.57 11.84 -10.07
C GLY A 109 15.08 12.14 -8.65
N ASP A 110 16.22 11.54 -8.28
CA ASP A 110 16.79 11.71 -6.94
C ASP A 110 17.02 13.18 -6.56
N GLN A 111 17.40 14.01 -7.54
CA GLN A 111 17.66 15.42 -7.29
C GLN A 111 16.41 16.20 -6.83
N HIS A 112 15.21 15.67 -7.07
CA HIS A 112 13.97 16.31 -6.62
C HIS A 112 13.77 16.20 -5.12
N PHE A 113 14.50 15.31 -4.47
CA PHE A 113 14.36 15.03 -3.04
C PHE A 113 15.60 15.45 -2.25
N ASP A 114 16.63 16.00 -2.93
CA ASP A 114 17.80 16.52 -2.27
C ASP A 114 17.49 17.89 -1.64
N ILE A 115 18.00 18.11 -0.43
CA ILE A 115 17.90 19.41 0.23
C ILE A 115 18.66 20.43 -0.61
N GLY A 116 17.97 21.53 -0.97
CA GLY A 116 18.53 22.61 -1.78
C GLY A 116 18.25 22.50 -3.27
N SER A 117 17.76 21.35 -3.78
CA SER A 117 17.35 21.23 -5.18
C SER A 117 15.90 21.68 -5.41
N HIS A 118 15.15 21.90 -4.33
CA HIS A 118 13.79 22.43 -4.32
C HIS A 118 13.74 23.71 -3.51
N PRO A 119 13.92 24.88 -4.13
CA PRO A 119 13.77 26.14 -3.39
C PRO A 119 12.38 26.26 -2.77
N GLY A 120 12.30 26.45 -1.46
CA GLY A 120 11.05 26.55 -0.74
C GLY A 120 10.48 25.22 -0.23
N PHE A 121 11.20 24.11 -0.45
CA PHE A 121 10.84 22.81 0.10
C PHE A 121 12.03 22.19 0.82
N ASP A 122 11.93 22.09 2.12
CA ASP A 122 12.80 21.23 2.92
C ASP A 122 12.02 19.97 3.27
N VAL A 123 12.50 18.87 2.78
CA VAL A 123 11.79 17.60 2.99
C VAL A 123 12.55 16.76 3.99
#